data_0c8e093c7066a5e2ae8a577b90221745
#
_entry.id   0c8e093c7066a5e2ae8a577b90221745
#
_cell.length_a   1.000
_cell.length_b   1.000
_cell.length_c   1.000
_cell.angle_alpha   90.00
_cell.angle_beta   90.00
_cell.angle_gamma   90.00
#
_symmetry.space_group_name_H-M   'P 1'
#
loop_
_entity.id
_entity.type
_entity.pdbx_description
1 polymer ?
#
loop_
_entity_poly.entity_id
_entity_poly.type
_entity_poly.pdbx_seq_one_letter_code
_entity_poly.pdbx_strand_id
1 'polypeptide(L)'
;IGMINSMQMEKRSKFMAMGQYLFFRLGLESISPFSTNLMKAYEAPFPNASYKMGPRAMPSHVPIIPDQSLEAQKNARDFFATSSLPFLSVFAGDDPVTNGIEKDVLRMAPNAKSAPHIGGGHFYQWTRPKQLSNILINFIKE
;
A
#
# COMPACT_ATOMS: atom_id res chain seq x y z
N ILE A 1 25.25 16.31 -12.90
CA ILE A 1 24.52 15.49 -11.88
C ILE A 1 23.01 15.75 -12.00
N GLY A 2 22.53 17.00 -12.09
CA GLY A 2 21.10 17.31 -12.18
C GLY A 2 20.39 16.77 -13.44
N MET A 3 21.06 16.76 -14.59
CA MET A 3 20.47 16.30 -15.86
C MET A 3 20.31 14.77 -15.93
N ILE A 4 21.23 14.02 -15.32
CA ILE A 4 21.15 12.56 -15.21
C ILE A 4 20.00 12.16 -14.29
N ASN A 5 19.80 12.88 -13.18
CA ASN A 5 18.69 12.64 -12.26
C ASN A 5 17.31 12.92 -12.90
N SER A 6 17.19 13.97 -13.71
CA SER A 6 15.91 14.27 -14.38
C SER A 6 15.55 13.23 -15.45
N MET A 7 16.54 12.76 -16.24
CA MET A 7 16.31 11.68 -17.21
C MET A 7 15.99 10.33 -16.55
N GLN A 8 16.62 10.02 -15.41
CA GLN A 8 16.30 8.83 -14.63
C GLN A 8 14.90 8.92 -14.01
N MET A 9 14.52 10.08 -13.51
CA MET A 9 13.16 10.32 -12.97
C MET A 9 12.10 10.20 -14.08
N GLU A 10 12.36 10.69 -15.28
CA GLU A 10 11.42 10.55 -16.40
C GLU A 10 11.25 9.10 -16.85
N LYS A 11 12.36 8.34 -16.99
CA LYS A 11 12.30 6.90 -17.30
C LYS A 11 11.60 6.10 -16.20
N ARG A 12 11.87 6.44 -14.93
CA ARG A 12 11.22 5.85 -13.75
C ARG A 12 9.73 6.14 -13.76
N SER A 13 9.32 7.38 -14.04
CA SER A 13 7.93 7.79 -14.15
C SER A 13 7.19 7.01 -15.24
N LYS A 14 7.79 6.85 -16.42
CA LYS A 14 7.20 6.07 -17.52
C LYS A 14 7.13 4.58 -17.21
N PHE A 15 8.15 4.00 -16.59
CA PHE A 15 8.14 2.59 -16.18
C PHE A 15 7.12 2.33 -15.08
N MET A 16 7.01 3.22 -14.11
CA MET A 16 6.02 3.12 -13.03
C MET A 16 4.60 3.35 -13.56
N ALA A 17 4.39 4.28 -14.48
CA ALA A 17 3.10 4.48 -15.15
C ALA A 17 2.70 3.25 -15.98
N MET A 18 3.66 2.60 -16.64
CA MET A 18 3.44 1.35 -17.36
C MET A 18 3.15 0.19 -16.40
N GLY A 19 3.88 0.09 -15.30
CA GLY A 19 3.64 -0.89 -14.24
C GLY A 19 2.28 -0.71 -13.60
N GLN A 20 1.87 0.53 -13.31
CA GLN A 20 0.54 0.85 -12.83
C GLN A 20 -0.54 0.50 -13.87
N TYR A 21 -0.33 0.84 -15.13
CA TYR A 21 -1.27 0.51 -16.19
C TYR A 21 -1.44 -1.01 -16.35
N LEU A 22 -0.34 -1.76 -16.32
CA LEU A 22 -0.36 -3.23 -16.35
C LEU A 22 -0.97 -3.81 -15.07
N PHE A 23 -0.65 -3.27 -13.92
CA PHE A 23 -1.23 -3.67 -12.64
C PHE A 23 -2.74 -3.41 -12.61
N PHE A 24 -3.19 -2.24 -13.08
CA PHE A 24 -4.61 -1.93 -13.20
C PHE A 24 -5.30 -2.76 -14.27
N ARG A 25 -4.70 -2.97 -15.42
CA ARG A 25 -5.34 -3.72 -16.50
C ARG A 25 -5.30 -5.23 -16.34
N LEU A 26 -4.20 -5.78 -15.81
CA LEU A 26 -4.02 -7.23 -15.70
C LEU A 26 -4.28 -7.76 -14.30
N GLY A 27 -4.13 -6.93 -13.28
CA GLY A 27 -4.23 -7.34 -11.89
C GLY A 27 -5.58 -7.05 -11.25
N LEU A 28 -6.17 -5.87 -11.48
CA LEU A 28 -7.40 -5.48 -10.81
C LEU A 28 -8.66 -6.08 -11.45
N GLU A 29 -8.68 -6.28 -12.76
CA GLU A 29 -9.79 -6.99 -13.41
C GLU A 29 -9.84 -8.47 -13.03
N SER A 30 -8.68 -9.06 -12.68
CA SER A 30 -8.60 -10.46 -12.23
C SER A 30 -8.71 -10.64 -10.71
N ILE A 31 -8.40 -9.60 -9.91
CA ILE A 31 -8.35 -9.70 -8.44
C ILE A 31 -9.66 -9.26 -7.78
N SER A 32 -10.38 -8.34 -8.37
CA SER A 32 -11.75 -7.99 -7.99
C SER A 32 -12.39 -7.21 -9.12
N PRO A 33 -13.50 -7.66 -9.67
CA PRO A 33 -14.29 -6.84 -10.58
C PRO A 33 -14.81 -5.64 -9.78
N PHE A 34 -14.07 -4.53 -9.82
CA PHE A 34 -14.61 -3.28 -9.31
C PHE A 34 -15.90 -3.00 -10.10
N SER A 35 -17.02 -3.06 -9.41
CA SER A 35 -18.28 -2.67 -10.04
C SER A 35 -18.16 -1.24 -10.57
N THR A 36 -18.87 -0.93 -11.65
CA THR A 36 -18.91 0.41 -12.24
C THR A 36 -19.22 1.49 -11.18
N ASN A 37 -20.03 1.16 -10.19
CA ASN A 37 -20.37 2.06 -9.09
C ASN A 37 -19.18 2.30 -8.14
N LEU A 38 -18.38 1.29 -7.86
CA LEU A 38 -17.17 1.44 -7.05
C LEU A 38 -16.15 2.32 -7.75
N MET A 39 -15.94 2.12 -9.05
CA MET A 39 -15.06 2.98 -9.85
C MET A 39 -15.53 4.44 -9.83
N LYS A 40 -16.82 4.69 -9.99
CA LYS A 40 -17.39 6.04 -9.86
C LYS A 40 -17.16 6.65 -8.50
N ALA A 41 -17.27 5.87 -7.42
CA ALA A 41 -17.00 6.35 -6.06
C ALA A 41 -15.54 6.76 -5.88
N TYR A 42 -14.58 5.98 -6.42
CA TYR A 42 -13.16 6.35 -6.38
C TYR A 42 -12.82 7.56 -7.27
N GLU A 43 -13.54 7.75 -8.36
CA GLU A 43 -13.36 8.90 -9.26
C GLU A 43 -14.01 10.19 -8.71
N ALA A 44 -15.06 10.08 -7.90
CA ALA A 44 -15.86 11.21 -7.41
C ALA A 44 -15.07 12.36 -6.77
N PRO A 45 -13.96 12.12 -5.99
CA PRO A 45 -13.15 13.20 -5.43
C PRO A 45 -12.34 13.99 -6.45
N PHE A 46 -12.24 13.52 -7.69
CA PHE A 46 -11.38 14.09 -8.72
C PHE A 46 -12.19 14.71 -9.87
N PRO A 47 -12.44 16.04 -9.85
CA PRO A 47 -13.20 16.70 -10.90
C PRO A 47 -12.62 16.51 -12.32
N ASN A 48 -11.29 16.37 -12.41
CA ASN A 48 -10.58 16.09 -13.67
C ASN A 48 -9.19 15.50 -13.40
N ALA A 49 -8.46 15.20 -14.46
CA ALA A 49 -7.16 14.52 -14.39
C ALA A 49 -6.07 15.29 -13.62
N SER A 50 -6.14 16.62 -13.54
CA SER A 50 -5.14 17.41 -12.82
C SER A 50 -5.23 17.21 -11.30
N TYR A 51 -6.40 16.92 -10.77
CA TYR A 51 -6.59 16.61 -9.35
C TYR A 51 -6.03 15.24 -8.94
N LYS A 52 -5.66 14.38 -9.89
CA LYS A 52 -5.06 13.06 -9.64
C LYS A 52 -3.53 13.08 -9.52
N MET A 53 -2.91 14.26 -9.43
CA MET A 53 -1.44 14.38 -9.34
C MET A 53 -0.89 13.70 -8.08
N GLY A 54 -1.57 13.83 -6.93
CA GLY A 54 -1.21 13.15 -5.68
C GLY A 54 -1.16 11.63 -5.85
N PRO A 55 -2.27 10.94 -6.18
CA PRO A 55 -2.28 9.52 -6.44
C PRO A 55 -1.24 9.05 -7.47
N ARG A 56 -0.99 9.85 -8.51
CA ARG A 56 0.04 9.52 -9.53
C ARG A 56 1.47 9.62 -9.01
N ALA A 57 1.74 10.52 -8.08
CA ALA A 57 3.06 10.69 -7.49
C ALA A 57 3.38 9.62 -6.43
N MET A 58 2.38 9.10 -5.71
CA MET A 58 2.59 8.17 -4.59
C MET A 58 3.48 6.98 -4.92
N PRO A 59 3.32 6.26 -6.03
CA PRO A 59 4.18 5.12 -6.34
C PRO A 59 5.64 5.50 -6.57
N SER A 60 5.93 6.75 -6.96
CA SER A 60 7.30 7.23 -7.13
C SER A 60 8.02 7.46 -5.82
N HIS A 61 7.29 7.52 -4.70
CA HIS A 61 7.85 7.64 -3.35
C HIS A 61 8.17 6.29 -2.70
N VAL A 62 7.82 5.17 -3.34
CA VAL A 62 8.30 3.86 -2.88
C VAL A 62 9.82 3.80 -3.12
N PRO A 63 10.65 3.66 -2.07
CA PRO A 63 12.10 3.78 -2.18
C PRO A 63 12.71 2.49 -2.74
N ILE A 64 12.61 2.32 -4.04
CA ILE A 64 13.32 1.24 -4.76
C ILE A 64 14.79 1.63 -4.96
N ILE A 65 15.07 2.93 -5.02
CA ILE A 65 16.41 3.52 -5.13
C ILE A 65 16.56 4.56 -4.02
N PRO A 66 17.78 4.83 -3.52
CA PRO A 66 17.99 5.90 -2.53
C PRO A 66 17.34 7.21 -3.00
N ASP A 67 16.43 7.73 -2.21
CA ASP A 67 15.74 9.00 -2.44
C ASP A 67 15.67 9.84 -1.16
N GLN A 68 15.07 11.03 -1.24
CA GLN A 68 14.98 11.97 -0.12
C GLN A 68 14.19 11.41 1.09
N SER A 69 13.31 10.44 0.88
CA SER A 69 12.51 9.84 1.95
C SER A 69 13.24 8.74 2.73
N LEU A 70 14.41 8.32 2.28
CA LEU A 70 15.13 7.17 2.87
C LEU A 70 15.46 7.40 4.36
N GLU A 71 15.88 8.60 4.72
CA GLU A 71 16.21 8.93 6.12
C GLU A 71 14.94 8.91 7.00
N ALA A 72 13.85 9.49 6.52
CA ALA A 72 12.57 9.46 7.23
C ALA A 72 12.06 8.03 7.42
N GLN A 73 12.28 7.15 6.44
CA GLN A 73 11.89 5.73 6.55
C GLN A 73 12.77 4.94 7.52
N LYS A 74 14.07 5.23 7.59
CA LYS A 74 14.94 4.66 8.62
C LYS A 74 14.48 5.07 10.01
N ASN A 75 14.22 6.37 10.22
CA ASN A 75 13.72 6.90 11.49
C ASN A 75 12.38 6.26 11.88
N ALA A 76 11.48 6.03 10.93
CA ALA A 76 10.23 5.33 11.17
C ALA A 76 10.45 3.87 11.58
N ARG A 77 11.39 3.15 10.97
CA ARG A 77 11.76 1.78 11.37
C ARG A 77 12.31 1.73 12.78
N ASP A 78 13.22 2.65 13.13
CA ASP A 78 13.81 2.74 14.46
C ASP A 78 12.73 3.04 15.51
N PHE A 79 11.79 3.93 15.18
CA PHE A 79 10.63 4.20 16.02
C PHE A 79 9.78 2.93 16.26
N PHE A 80 9.41 2.21 15.21
CA PHE A 80 8.59 0.98 15.37
C PHE A 80 9.34 -0.13 16.09
N ALA A 81 10.67 -0.23 15.92
CA ALA A 81 11.48 -1.23 16.60
C ALA A 81 11.52 -1.06 18.12
N THR A 82 11.35 0.17 18.61
CA THR A 82 11.45 0.52 20.04
C THR A 82 10.12 0.97 20.65
N SER A 83 9.08 1.17 19.83
CA SER A 83 7.78 1.70 20.26
C SER A 83 7.05 0.69 21.14
N SER A 84 6.46 1.19 22.22
CA SER A 84 5.51 0.47 23.06
C SER A 84 4.05 0.68 22.66
N LEU A 85 3.79 1.45 21.59
CA LEU A 85 2.44 1.70 21.11
C LEU A 85 1.79 0.39 20.63
N PRO A 86 0.50 0.21 20.88
CA PRO A 86 -0.24 -0.91 20.33
C PRO A 86 -0.14 -0.93 18.80
N PHE A 87 0.30 -2.05 18.25
CA PHE A 87 0.44 -2.24 16.81
C PHE A 87 -0.24 -3.56 16.41
N LEU A 88 -1.10 -3.50 15.43
CA LEU A 88 -1.76 -4.66 14.86
C LEU A 88 -1.37 -4.84 13.40
N SER A 89 -0.88 -6.02 13.06
CA SER A 89 -0.58 -6.44 11.70
C SER A 89 -1.71 -7.33 11.18
N VAL A 90 -2.34 -6.95 10.08
CA VAL A 90 -3.41 -7.71 9.42
C VAL A 90 -3.06 -7.90 7.96
N PHE A 91 -3.02 -9.15 7.51
CA PHE A 91 -2.70 -9.51 6.13
C PHE A 91 -3.75 -10.42 5.51
N ALA A 92 -3.91 -10.31 4.19
CA ALA A 92 -4.64 -11.28 3.39
C ALA A 92 -3.64 -12.30 2.83
N GLY A 93 -3.81 -13.59 3.18
CA GLY A 93 -2.89 -14.65 2.75
C GLY A 93 -2.92 -14.92 1.24
N ASP A 94 -3.95 -14.47 0.55
CA ASP A 94 -4.17 -14.57 -0.89
C ASP A 94 -3.88 -13.26 -1.66
N ASP A 95 -3.27 -12.26 -0.99
CA ASP A 95 -2.87 -11.01 -1.63
C ASP A 95 -1.58 -11.19 -2.44
N PRO A 96 -1.61 -11.08 -3.77
CA PRO A 96 -0.42 -11.28 -4.59
C PRO A 96 0.60 -10.15 -4.48
N VAL A 97 0.24 -9.00 -3.88
CA VAL A 97 1.09 -7.81 -3.79
C VAL A 97 1.89 -7.81 -2.49
N THR A 98 1.23 -8.13 -1.36
CA THR A 98 1.83 -8.03 -0.02
C THR A 98 2.08 -9.39 0.64
N ASN A 99 1.81 -10.49 -0.06
CA ASN A 99 2.08 -11.82 0.46
C ASN A 99 3.58 -11.99 0.78
N GLY A 100 3.85 -12.43 2.01
CA GLY A 100 5.22 -12.62 2.51
C GLY A 100 5.86 -11.41 3.19
N ILE A 101 5.31 -10.19 3.03
CA ILE A 101 5.84 -8.97 3.68
C ILE A 101 5.57 -8.98 5.20
N GLU A 102 4.57 -9.73 5.66
CA GLU A 102 4.22 -9.78 7.09
C GLU A 102 5.41 -10.08 7.99
N LYS A 103 6.27 -11.01 7.61
CA LYS A 103 7.47 -11.36 8.39
C LYS A 103 8.42 -10.17 8.57
N ASP A 104 8.52 -9.34 7.56
CA ASP A 104 9.37 -8.14 7.61
C ASP A 104 8.73 -7.06 8.48
N VAL A 105 7.40 -6.91 8.44
CA VAL A 105 6.66 -6.00 9.33
C VAL A 105 6.80 -6.41 10.79
N LEU A 106 6.64 -7.69 11.11
CA LEU A 106 6.78 -8.21 12.48
C LEU A 106 8.24 -8.12 12.99
N ARG A 107 9.21 -8.24 12.09
CA ARG A 107 10.62 -8.02 12.44
C ARG A 107 10.91 -6.54 12.71
N MET A 108 10.28 -5.64 11.94
CA MET A 108 10.42 -4.20 12.11
C MET A 108 9.73 -3.70 13.38
N ALA A 109 8.59 -4.28 13.75
CA ALA A 109 7.80 -3.94 14.92
C ALA A 109 7.63 -5.16 15.83
N PRO A 110 8.63 -5.49 16.69
CA PRO A 110 8.60 -6.72 17.50
C PRO A 110 7.42 -6.82 18.49
N ASN A 111 6.83 -5.68 18.87
CA ASN A 111 5.64 -5.62 19.73
C ASN A 111 4.31 -5.72 18.96
N ALA A 112 4.37 -5.87 17.63
CA ALA A 112 3.16 -6.00 16.83
C ALA A 112 2.43 -7.32 17.13
N LYS A 113 1.12 -7.23 17.30
CA LYS A 113 0.25 -8.40 17.30
C LYS A 113 -0.06 -8.77 15.85
N SER A 114 0.04 -10.05 15.51
CA SER A 114 -0.39 -10.56 14.22
C SER A 114 -1.81 -11.09 14.34
N ALA A 115 -2.73 -10.58 13.53
CA ALA A 115 -4.06 -11.15 13.40
C ALA A 115 -4.02 -12.41 12.52
N PRO A 116 -4.98 -13.34 12.67
CA PRO A 116 -5.16 -14.41 11.70
C PRO A 116 -5.35 -13.86 10.29
N HIS A 117 -4.73 -14.50 9.30
CA HIS A 117 -4.89 -14.09 7.91
C HIS A 117 -6.36 -14.12 7.49
N ILE A 118 -6.81 -13.05 6.87
CA ILE A 118 -8.10 -12.96 6.23
C ILE A 118 -7.91 -13.11 4.72
N GLY A 119 -8.75 -13.89 4.05
CA GLY A 119 -8.76 -13.91 2.60
C GLY A 119 -9.36 -12.63 2.02
N GLY A 120 -9.40 -12.51 0.70
CA GLY A 120 -10.08 -11.42 0.01
C GLY A 120 -9.18 -10.56 -0.87
N GLY A 121 -7.91 -10.96 -1.03
CA GLY A 121 -6.94 -10.32 -1.94
C GLY A 121 -6.45 -8.97 -1.44
N HIS A 122 -5.83 -8.20 -2.34
CA HIS A 122 -5.21 -6.91 -2.03
C HIS A 122 -6.16 -5.86 -1.43
N PHE A 123 -7.43 -5.92 -1.80
CA PHE A 123 -8.46 -4.99 -1.32
C PHE A 123 -9.44 -5.64 -0.33
N TYR A 124 -8.91 -6.42 0.63
CA TYR A 124 -9.72 -7.14 1.62
C TYR A 124 -10.61 -6.22 2.47
N GLN A 125 -10.31 -4.94 2.59
CA GLN A 125 -11.20 -3.96 3.20
C GLN A 125 -12.56 -3.84 2.47
N TRP A 126 -12.60 -4.17 1.19
CA TRP A 126 -13.83 -4.22 0.38
C TRP A 126 -14.48 -5.59 0.33
N THR A 127 -13.65 -6.63 0.24
CA THR A 127 -14.14 -8.00 0.06
C THR A 127 -14.48 -8.67 1.39
N ARG A 128 -13.86 -8.24 2.51
CA ARG A 128 -14.03 -8.78 3.87
C ARG A 128 -14.25 -7.71 4.94
N PRO A 129 -15.08 -6.68 4.72
CA PRO A 129 -15.20 -5.54 5.65
C PRO A 129 -15.64 -5.94 7.05
N LYS A 130 -16.59 -6.87 7.18
CA LYS A 130 -17.07 -7.33 8.49
C LYS A 130 -15.98 -8.05 9.29
N GLN A 131 -15.20 -8.92 8.63
CA GLN A 131 -14.14 -9.66 9.27
C GLN A 131 -13.04 -8.71 9.74
N LEU A 132 -12.61 -7.78 8.88
CA LEU A 132 -11.63 -6.76 9.23
C LEU A 132 -12.12 -5.90 10.40
N SER A 133 -13.36 -5.41 10.35
CA SER A 133 -13.95 -4.60 11.43
C SER A 133 -13.95 -5.32 12.77
N ASN A 134 -14.29 -6.61 12.79
CA ASN A 134 -14.26 -7.39 14.03
C ASN A 134 -12.85 -7.52 14.60
N ILE A 135 -11.84 -7.74 13.76
CA ILE A 135 -10.43 -7.81 14.17
C ILE A 135 -10.02 -6.46 14.79
N LEU A 136 -10.32 -5.35 14.14
CA LEU A 136 -9.97 -4.01 14.62
C LEU A 136 -10.68 -3.67 15.94
N ILE A 137 -12.00 -3.96 16.05
CA ILE A 137 -12.77 -3.71 17.26
C ILE A 137 -12.23 -4.52 18.44
N ASN A 138 -11.88 -5.77 18.22
CA ASN A 138 -11.32 -6.61 19.27
C ASN A 138 -9.96 -6.07 19.75
N PHE A 139 -9.10 -5.67 18.82
CA PHE A 139 -7.80 -5.08 19.16
C PHE A 139 -7.92 -3.76 19.94
N ILE A 140 -8.91 -2.91 19.61
CA ILE A 140 -9.12 -1.62 20.30
C ILE A 140 -9.65 -1.84 21.73
N LYS A 141 -10.34 -2.95 21.99
CA LYS A 141 -10.92 -3.26 23.31
C LYS A 141 -9.92 -3.92 24.29
N GLU A 142 -8.77 -4.37 23.82
CA GLU A 142 -7.70 -4.93 24.64
C GLU A 142 -6.93 -3.85 25.40
#